data_2b8dbbe2cbf35633c1bbd22784c50986
#
_entry.id   2b8dbbe2cbf35633c1bbd22784c50986
#
_cell.length_a   1.000
_cell.length_b   1.000
_cell.length_c   1.000
_cell.angle_alpha   90.00
_cell.angle_beta   90.00
_cell.angle_gamma   90.00
#
_symmetry.space_group_name_H-M   'P 1'
#
loop_
_entity.id
_entity.type
_entity.pdbx_description
1 polymer ?
#
loop_
_entity_poly.entity_id
_entity_poly.type
_entity_poly.pdbx_seq_one_letter_code
_entity_poly.pdbx_strand_id
1 'polypeptide(L)'
;YEELKKKADDELADKVREFINENDLKGVFIRPTSKRTYPKGTLASQVIGFANENGGAMGLEAAYNDELTGENGMVVTARDRDGRSVLYQSDQYFDAENGCDLHTTLDTTIQYYLEKGVQELEARFGTGKGAEGIVMDVNTGAVLAMSSMPDYDCNEPYKLTYDKNKKAIKNIKDNTKKSEAES
;
A
#
# COMPACT_ATOMS: atom_id res chain seq x y z
N TYR A 1 3.93 -24.52 -9.49
CA TYR A 1 4.51 -23.21 -9.14
C TYR A 1 3.69 -22.63 -8.01
N GLU A 2 4.34 -22.40 -6.87
CA GLU A 2 3.69 -21.86 -5.66
C GLU A 2 4.50 -20.68 -5.15
N GLU A 3 3.80 -19.63 -4.74
CA GLU A 3 4.40 -18.41 -4.24
C GLU A 3 4.57 -18.50 -2.71
N LEU A 4 5.82 -18.61 -2.26
CA LEU A 4 6.15 -18.83 -0.85
C LEU A 4 6.04 -17.54 -0.01
N LYS A 5 6.50 -16.42 -0.54
CA LYS A 5 6.50 -15.13 0.14
C LYS A 5 6.43 -13.98 -0.86
N LYS A 6 5.46 -13.09 -0.67
CA LYS A 6 5.35 -11.83 -1.41
C LYS A 6 6.02 -10.70 -0.66
N LYS A 7 6.58 -9.72 -1.40
CA LYS A 7 7.15 -8.48 -0.86
C LYS A 7 8.12 -8.71 0.30
N ALA A 8 9.01 -9.73 0.15
CA ALA A 8 10.09 -9.97 1.11
C ALA A 8 11.05 -8.77 1.13
N ASP A 9 11.55 -8.43 2.31
CA ASP A 9 12.58 -7.41 2.44
C ASP A 9 13.93 -7.94 1.93
N ASP A 10 14.83 -7.03 1.52
CA ASP A 10 16.12 -7.38 0.91
C ASP A 10 16.96 -8.30 1.79
N GLU A 11 16.97 -8.08 3.11
CA GLU A 11 17.68 -8.95 4.06
C GLU A 11 17.20 -10.40 4.02
N LEU A 12 15.87 -10.60 3.88
CA LEU A 12 15.31 -11.95 3.76
C LEU A 12 15.64 -12.55 2.39
N ALA A 13 15.60 -11.74 1.34
CA ALA A 13 15.95 -12.19 0.00
C ALA A 13 17.40 -12.65 -0.07
N ASP A 14 18.33 -11.92 0.57
CA ASP A 14 19.75 -12.28 0.62
C ASP A 14 19.99 -13.58 1.39
N LYS A 15 19.36 -13.75 2.56
CA LYS A 15 19.42 -15.02 3.31
C LYS A 15 18.89 -16.20 2.52
N VAL A 16 17.82 -15.98 1.74
CA VAL A 16 17.27 -17.04 0.89
C VAL A 16 18.20 -17.33 -0.28
N ARG A 17 18.89 -16.32 -0.87
CA ARG A 17 19.92 -16.55 -1.92
C ARG A 17 21.09 -17.38 -1.38
N GLU A 18 21.60 -17.02 -0.20
CA GLU A 18 22.65 -17.79 0.47
C GLU A 18 22.23 -19.25 0.69
N PHE A 19 21.04 -19.45 1.24
CA PHE A 19 20.49 -20.78 1.48
C PHE A 19 20.31 -21.61 0.19
N ILE A 20 19.84 -20.99 -0.92
CA ILE A 20 19.71 -21.61 -2.22
C ILE A 20 21.09 -22.08 -2.71
N ASN A 21 22.12 -21.21 -2.60
CA ASN A 21 23.47 -21.49 -3.06
C ASN A 21 24.14 -22.59 -2.22
N GLU A 22 24.01 -22.55 -0.90
CA GLU A 22 24.59 -23.55 0.02
C GLU A 22 24.01 -24.95 -0.18
N ASN A 23 22.74 -25.04 -0.55
CA ASN A 23 22.03 -26.32 -0.67
C ASN A 23 21.77 -26.76 -2.13
N ASP A 24 22.35 -26.07 -3.13
CA ASP A 24 22.16 -26.32 -4.59
C ASP A 24 20.69 -26.51 -4.98
N LEU A 25 19.80 -25.64 -4.48
CA LEU A 25 18.37 -25.76 -4.70
C LEU A 25 17.98 -25.27 -6.10
N LYS A 26 17.47 -26.16 -6.96
CA LYS A 26 17.10 -25.89 -8.35
C LYS A 26 15.60 -25.63 -8.53
N GLY A 27 14.89 -25.11 -7.66
CA GLY A 27 13.43 -24.91 -7.82
C GLY A 27 12.92 -23.67 -7.13
N VAL A 28 13.80 -22.90 -6.50
CA VAL A 28 13.45 -21.68 -5.78
C VAL A 28 13.94 -20.47 -6.57
N PHE A 29 13.03 -19.54 -6.86
CA PHE A 29 13.32 -18.35 -7.66
C PHE A 29 12.96 -17.10 -6.86
N ILE A 30 13.85 -16.11 -6.87
CA ILE A 30 13.60 -14.79 -6.30
C ILE A 30 13.37 -13.82 -7.46
N ARG A 31 12.21 -13.16 -7.45
CA ARG A 31 11.87 -12.13 -8.43
C ARG A 31 11.93 -10.75 -7.77
N PRO A 32 12.61 -9.77 -8.35
CA PRO A 32 12.53 -8.40 -7.88
C PRO A 32 11.10 -7.88 -8.07
N THR A 33 10.63 -7.12 -7.10
CA THR A 33 9.33 -6.45 -7.14
C THR A 33 9.44 -5.09 -6.47
N SER A 34 8.52 -4.20 -6.76
CA SER A 34 8.42 -2.91 -6.08
C SER A 34 7.53 -3.01 -4.84
N LYS A 35 7.88 -2.24 -3.82
CA LYS A 35 7.07 -2.11 -2.60
C LYS A 35 6.84 -0.63 -2.32
N ARG A 36 5.58 -0.22 -2.25
CA ARG A 36 5.24 1.14 -1.83
C ARG A 36 5.48 1.28 -0.33
N THR A 37 6.16 2.34 0.06
CA THR A 37 6.49 2.63 1.47
C THR A 37 6.03 4.03 1.83
N TYR A 38 5.38 4.17 2.96
CA TYR A 38 4.86 5.44 3.50
C TYR A 38 5.68 5.83 4.74
N PRO A 39 6.72 6.68 4.60
CA PRO A 39 7.66 6.97 5.68
C PRO A 39 7.02 7.63 6.91
N LYS A 40 5.89 8.31 6.72
CA LYS A 40 5.14 9.00 7.78
C LYS A 40 4.00 8.15 8.38
N GLY A 41 3.83 6.89 7.92
CA GLY A 41 2.86 5.94 8.47
C GLY A 41 1.42 6.44 8.42
N THR A 42 0.95 6.99 9.55
CA THR A 42 -0.44 7.46 9.72
C THR A 42 -0.70 8.87 9.23
N LEU A 43 0.36 9.69 8.99
CA LEU A 43 0.20 11.10 8.63
C LEU A 43 -0.54 11.25 7.29
N ALA A 44 -1.63 12.02 7.30
CA ALA A 44 -2.51 12.24 6.15
C ALA A 44 -3.04 10.95 5.49
N SER A 45 -3.18 9.88 6.27
CA SER A 45 -3.52 8.54 5.77
C SER A 45 -4.79 8.51 4.91
N GLN A 46 -5.82 9.25 5.28
CA GLN A 46 -7.07 9.33 4.53
C GLN A 46 -6.93 10.09 3.19
N VAL A 47 -5.97 11.03 3.14
CA VAL A 47 -5.70 11.83 1.93
C VAL A 47 -4.75 11.10 1.00
N ILE A 48 -3.59 10.66 1.51
CA ILE A 48 -2.58 9.95 0.74
C ILE A 48 -3.15 8.61 0.26
N GLY A 49 -3.80 7.89 1.16
CA GLY A 49 -4.28 6.55 0.87
C GLY A 49 -3.18 5.51 0.90
N PHE A 50 -3.41 4.43 0.20
CA PHE A 50 -2.42 3.36 0.06
C PHE A 50 -2.59 2.62 -1.28
N ALA A 51 -1.52 1.98 -1.71
CA ALA A 51 -1.50 1.08 -2.85
C ALA A 51 -1.39 -0.39 -2.39
N ASN A 52 -2.09 -1.27 -3.06
CA ASN A 52 -2.01 -2.71 -2.89
C ASN A 52 -1.34 -3.39 -4.10
N GLU A 53 -1.52 -4.68 -4.28
CA GLU A 53 -0.95 -5.44 -5.41
C GLU A 53 -1.59 -5.06 -6.77
N ASN A 54 -2.78 -4.50 -6.76
CA ASN A 54 -3.52 -4.11 -7.96
C ASN A 54 -3.38 -2.62 -8.30
N GLY A 55 -2.58 -1.88 -7.54
CA GLY A 55 -2.38 -0.45 -7.70
C GLY A 55 -2.93 0.37 -6.54
N GLY A 56 -3.18 1.65 -6.77
CA GLY A 56 -3.76 2.55 -5.78
C GLY A 56 -5.14 2.12 -5.35
N ALA A 57 -5.34 1.94 -4.05
CA ALA A 57 -6.59 1.42 -3.49
C ALA A 57 -7.46 2.51 -2.86
N MET A 58 -6.86 3.60 -2.39
CA MET A 58 -7.55 4.67 -1.68
C MET A 58 -6.79 6.00 -1.79
N GLY A 59 -7.48 7.13 -1.57
CA GLY A 59 -6.89 8.46 -1.51
C GLY A 59 -6.25 8.91 -2.82
N LEU A 60 -5.18 9.69 -2.72
CA LEU A 60 -4.41 10.18 -3.86
C LEU A 60 -3.75 9.04 -4.64
N GLU A 61 -3.33 7.96 -3.97
CA GLU A 61 -2.79 6.76 -4.63
C GLU A 61 -3.80 6.15 -5.61
N ALA A 62 -5.09 6.13 -5.25
CA ALA A 62 -6.13 5.63 -6.15
C ALA A 62 -6.53 6.65 -7.23
N ALA A 63 -6.62 7.93 -6.84
CA ALA A 63 -7.06 8.99 -7.76
C ALA A 63 -6.06 9.25 -8.90
N TYR A 64 -4.76 9.07 -8.63
CA TYR A 64 -3.65 9.30 -9.57
C TYR A 64 -2.88 8.00 -9.85
N ASN A 65 -3.57 6.85 -9.78
CA ASN A 65 -2.93 5.57 -9.97
C ASN A 65 -2.23 5.45 -11.33
N ASP A 66 -2.85 5.94 -12.38
CA ASP A 66 -2.34 5.82 -13.75
C ASP A 66 -1.07 6.66 -13.95
N GLU A 67 -1.03 7.86 -13.34
CA GLU A 67 0.13 8.73 -13.38
C GLU A 67 1.28 8.27 -12.48
N LEU A 68 0.95 7.68 -11.33
CA LEU A 68 1.94 7.18 -10.36
C LEU A 68 2.50 5.80 -10.75
N THR A 69 1.73 5.03 -11.52
CA THR A 69 2.16 3.71 -12.00
C THR A 69 2.87 3.88 -13.33
N GLY A 70 4.16 3.58 -13.40
CA GLY A 70 4.88 3.58 -14.65
C GLY A 70 4.50 2.38 -15.54
N GLU A 71 5.08 2.31 -16.71
CA GLU A 71 4.92 1.18 -17.62
C GLU A 71 6.00 0.13 -17.39
N ASN A 72 5.59 -1.12 -17.26
CA ASN A 72 6.54 -2.22 -17.11
C ASN A 72 7.29 -2.47 -18.43
N GLY A 73 8.60 -2.60 -18.34
CA GLY A 73 9.41 -3.05 -19.47
C GLY A 73 8.98 -4.45 -19.93
N MET A 74 9.12 -4.69 -21.22
CA MET A 74 8.72 -5.94 -21.86
C MET A 74 9.82 -6.46 -22.77
N VAL A 75 10.05 -7.75 -22.76
CA VAL A 75 10.91 -8.44 -23.71
C VAL A 75 10.05 -9.34 -24.59
N VAL A 76 10.02 -9.06 -25.87
CA VAL A 76 9.32 -9.89 -26.86
C VAL A 76 10.33 -10.82 -27.51
N THR A 77 10.25 -12.12 -27.20
CA THR A 77 11.11 -13.17 -27.76
C THR A 77 10.29 -14.08 -28.68
N ALA A 78 10.70 -14.25 -29.89
CA ALA A 78 10.07 -15.22 -30.79
C ALA A 78 10.52 -16.64 -30.41
N ARG A 79 9.55 -17.52 -30.21
CA ARG A 79 9.77 -18.94 -29.96
C ARG A 79 9.09 -19.80 -31.02
N ASP A 80 9.71 -20.92 -31.36
CA ASP A 80 9.09 -21.93 -32.23
C ASP A 80 8.02 -22.74 -31.46
N ARG A 81 7.37 -23.67 -32.15
CA ARG A 81 6.32 -24.53 -31.58
C ARG A 81 6.83 -25.39 -30.42
N ASP A 82 8.13 -25.65 -30.36
CA ASP A 82 8.79 -26.47 -29.34
C ASP A 82 9.36 -25.62 -28.19
N GLY A 83 9.12 -24.29 -28.21
CA GLY A 83 9.56 -23.35 -27.20
C GLY A 83 11.03 -22.93 -27.31
N ARG A 84 11.72 -23.25 -28.38
CA ARG A 84 13.11 -22.87 -28.65
C ARG A 84 13.17 -21.49 -29.28
N SER A 85 14.22 -20.69 -28.94
CA SER A 85 14.46 -19.42 -29.62
C SER A 85 14.63 -19.62 -31.11
N VAL A 86 13.92 -18.81 -31.91
CA VAL A 86 14.06 -18.84 -33.37
C VAL A 86 15.40 -18.20 -33.74
N LEU A 87 16.29 -18.96 -34.35
CA LEU A 87 17.55 -18.45 -34.88
C LEU A 87 17.26 -17.38 -35.95
N TYR A 88 17.90 -16.19 -35.79
CA TYR A 88 17.80 -15.00 -36.65
C TYR A 88 16.65 -14.02 -36.32
N GLN A 89 15.92 -14.16 -35.23
CA GLN A 89 15.03 -13.13 -34.75
C GLN A 89 15.60 -12.56 -33.44
N SER A 90 15.95 -11.26 -33.44
CA SER A 90 16.45 -10.60 -32.25
C SER A 90 15.29 -10.31 -31.28
N ASP A 91 15.55 -10.50 -29.98
CA ASP A 91 14.62 -10.08 -28.95
C ASP A 91 14.39 -8.57 -29.04
N GLN A 92 13.14 -8.15 -28.93
CA GLN A 92 12.78 -6.74 -28.83
C GLN A 92 12.64 -6.38 -27.36
N TYR A 93 13.40 -5.38 -26.93
CA TYR A 93 13.39 -4.88 -25.57
C TYR A 93 12.65 -3.54 -25.56
N PHE A 94 11.66 -3.45 -24.67
CA PHE A 94 10.97 -2.22 -24.34
C PHE A 94 11.37 -1.87 -22.91
N ASP A 95 11.98 -0.72 -22.72
CA ASP A 95 12.41 -0.27 -21.40
C ASP A 95 11.20 0.06 -20.53
N ALA A 96 11.36 -0.09 -19.21
CA ALA A 96 10.36 0.33 -18.26
C ALA A 96 10.33 1.85 -18.16
N GLU A 97 9.14 2.44 -18.11
CA GLU A 97 8.94 3.86 -17.85
C GLU A 97 8.49 4.08 -16.42
N ASN A 98 9.19 4.98 -15.71
CA ASN A 98 8.82 5.34 -14.34
C ASN A 98 7.54 6.15 -14.32
N GLY A 99 6.72 5.98 -13.30
CA GLY A 99 5.58 6.86 -13.03
C GLY A 99 6.00 8.28 -12.65
N CYS A 100 5.03 9.18 -12.66
CA CYS A 100 5.23 10.57 -12.33
C CYS A 100 5.29 10.80 -10.81
N ASP A 101 5.92 11.91 -10.40
CA ASP A 101 5.85 12.40 -9.03
C ASP A 101 4.65 13.30 -8.83
N LEU A 102 3.88 13.10 -7.76
CA LEU A 102 2.75 13.94 -7.39
C LEU A 102 3.16 14.97 -6.32
N HIS A 103 3.18 16.24 -6.68
CA HIS A 103 3.41 17.34 -5.75
C HIS A 103 2.10 17.88 -5.21
N THR A 104 1.95 17.84 -3.88
CA THR A 104 0.74 18.32 -3.19
C THR A 104 1.01 19.63 -2.47
N THR A 105 -0.06 20.36 -2.11
CA THR A 105 -0.02 21.56 -1.28
C THR A 105 0.01 21.27 0.21
N LEU A 106 -0.02 20.00 0.61
CA LEU A 106 -0.03 19.60 2.02
C LEU A 106 1.29 19.98 2.70
N ASP A 107 1.18 20.71 3.80
CA ASP A 107 2.29 21.02 4.70
C ASP A 107 2.33 20.00 5.83
N THR A 108 3.46 19.30 5.97
CA THR A 108 3.60 18.22 6.96
C THR A 108 3.52 18.71 8.40
N THR A 109 3.92 19.95 8.67
CA THR A 109 3.87 20.54 10.01
C THR A 109 2.43 20.91 10.38
N ILE A 110 1.72 21.57 9.45
CA ILE A 110 0.33 21.95 9.64
C ILE A 110 -0.53 20.68 9.77
N GLN A 111 -0.28 19.69 8.93
CA GLN A 111 -0.95 18.37 8.97
C GLN A 111 -0.79 17.70 10.34
N TYR A 112 0.44 17.65 10.87
CA TYR A 112 0.71 17.05 12.16
C TYR A 112 -0.08 17.74 13.31
N TYR A 113 -0.10 19.09 13.32
CA TYR A 113 -0.83 19.81 14.36
C TYR A 113 -2.35 19.68 14.20
N LEU A 114 -2.84 19.63 12.97
CA LEU A 114 -4.26 19.37 12.71
C LEU A 114 -4.67 17.99 13.23
N GLU A 115 -3.94 16.95 12.89
CA GLU A 115 -4.23 15.57 13.35
C GLU A 115 -4.22 15.47 14.87
N LYS A 116 -3.19 16.06 15.50
CA LYS A 116 -3.12 16.10 16.96
C LYS A 116 -4.34 16.80 17.58
N GLY A 117 -4.76 17.94 17.02
CA GLY A 117 -5.94 18.67 17.46
C GLY A 117 -7.23 17.87 17.30
N VAL A 118 -7.41 17.20 16.15
CA VAL A 118 -8.57 16.34 15.87
C VAL A 118 -8.59 15.13 16.81
N GLN A 119 -7.44 14.52 17.09
CA GLN A 119 -7.29 13.41 18.02
C GLN A 119 -7.64 13.81 19.46
N GLU A 120 -7.15 14.97 19.92
CA GLU A 120 -7.47 15.53 21.24
C GLU A 120 -8.96 15.86 21.37
N LEU A 121 -9.57 16.37 20.31
CA LEU A 121 -10.99 16.67 20.25
C LEU A 121 -11.83 15.39 20.35
N GLU A 122 -11.49 14.35 19.60
CA GLU A 122 -12.17 13.05 19.66
C GLU A 122 -12.02 12.41 21.04
N ALA A 123 -10.82 12.46 21.62
CA ALA A 123 -10.56 11.94 22.96
C ALA A 123 -11.35 12.67 24.05
N ARG A 124 -11.49 14.00 23.93
CA ARG A 124 -12.18 14.84 24.90
C ARG A 124 -13.70 14.73 24.84
N PHE A 125 -14.27 14.69 23.64
CA PHE A 125 -15.72 14.73 23.45
C PHE A 125 -16.34 13.36 23.14
N GLY A 126 -15.53 12.38 22.77
CA GLY A 126 -15.96 11.00 22.60
C GLY A 126 -17.10 10.85 21.56
N THR A 127 -17.00 11.56 20.44
CA THR A 127 -18.07 11.64 19.42
C THR A 127 -18.56 10.29 18.92
N GLY A 128 -17.71 9.26 19.01
CA GLY A 128 -18.02 7.88 18.60
C GLY A 128 -18.22 7.69 17.09
N LYS A 129 -18.32 8.79 16.33
CA LYS A 129 -18.50 8.81 14.88
C LYS A 129 -17.27 9.34 14.13
N GLY A 130 -16.23 9.75 14.87
CA GLY A 130 -15.02 10.37 14.34
C GLY A 130 -15.07 11.90 14.40
N ALA A 131 -13.98 12.52 13.98
CA ALA A 131 -13.82 13.95 13.87
C ALA A 131 -12.99 14.28 12.63
N GLU A 132 -13.26 15.41 12.02
CA GLU A 132 -12.60 15.85 10.80
C GLU A 132 -12.13 17.29 10.92
N GLY A 133 -11.07 17.63 10.17
CA GLY A 133 -10.55 18.98 10.10
C GLY A 133 -9.89 19.25 8.76
N ILE A 134 -10.01 20.50 8.28
CA ILE A 134 -9.38 20.98 7.05
C ILE A 134 -8.75 22.34 7.33
N VAL A 135 -7.53 22.54 6.84
CA VAL A 135 -6.84 23.83 6.84
C VAL A 135 -6.58 24.23 5.40
N MET A 136 -7.06 25.41 5.03
CA MET A 136 -6.95 25.94 3.66
C MET A 136 -6.41 27.37 3.70
N ASP A 137 -5.54 27.71 2.77
CA ASP A 137 -5.15 29.09 2.51
C ASP A 137 -6.29 29.82 1.77
N VAL A 138 -6.84 30.84 2.42
CA VAL A 138 -7.99 31.60 1.91
C VAL A 138 -7.67 32.45 0.67
N ASN A 139 -6.38 32.77 0.43
CA ASN A 139 -5.97 33.57 -0.72
C ASN A 139 -5.80 32.75 -1.98
N THR A 140 -5.28 31.53 -1.84
CA THR A 140 -4.93 30.66 -2.96
C THR A 140 -5.91 29.50 -3.16
N GLY A 141 -6.70 29.17 -2.12
CA GLY A 141 -7.55 27.99 -2.12
C GLY A 141 -6.78 26.67 -1.90
N ALA A 142 -5.46 26.74 -1.65
CA ALA A 142 -4.64 25.56 -1.43
C ALA A 142 -5.02 24.86 -0.12
N VAL A 143 -5.27 23.56 -0.16
CA VAL A 143 -5.47 22.73 1.02
C VAL A 143 -4.10 22.42 1.62
N LEU A 144 -3.84 22.92 2.83
CA LEU A 144 -2.57 22.77 3.54
C LEU A 144 -2.56 21.54 4.45
N ALA A 145 -3.72 21.17 4.99
CA ALA A 145 -3.89 19.97 5.79
C ALA A 145 -5.33 19.48 5.73
N MET A 146 -5.50 18.18 5.83
CA MET A 146 -6.81 17.51 5.91
C MET A 146 -6.67 16.24 6.75
N SER A 147 -7.53 16.10 7.75
CA SER A 147 -7.52 14.95 8.66
C SER A 147 -8.94 14.46 8.93
N SER A 148 -9.09 13.16 8.98
CA SER A 148 -10.30 12.48 9.40
C SER A 148 -9.93 11.34 10.35
N MET A 149 -10.63 11.24 11.47
CA MET A 149 -10.45 10.18 12.46
C MET A 149 -11.61 9.19 12.38
N PRO A 150 -11.37 7.90 12.54
CA PRO A 150 -10.09 7.23 12.82
C PRO A 150 -9.11 7.20 11.65
N ASP A 151 -7.83 7.35 11.94
CA ASP A 151 -6.72 7.17 11.02
C ASP A 151 -6.28 5.69 10.93
N TYR A 152 -5.39 5.38 9.99
CA TYR A 152 -4.77 4.06 9.83
C TYR A 152 -3.32 4.22 9.35
N ASP A 153 -2.50 3.18 9.52
CA ASP A 153 -1.16 3.14 8.95
C ASP A 153 -1.23 2.73 7.48
N CYS A 154 -0.78 3.61 6.58
CA CYS A 154 -0.74 3.34 5.14
C CYS A 154 0.13 2.12 4.77
N ASN A 155 1.12 1.77 5.62
CA ASN A 155 1.93 0.56 5.42
C ASN A 155 1.21 -0.72 5.85
N GLU A 156 0.23 -0.63 6.78
CA GLU A 156 -0.57 -1.74 7.29
C GLU A 156 -2.07 -1.42 7.27
N PRO A 157 -2.66 -1.06 6.11
CA PRO A 157 -4.01 -0.45 6.03
C PRO A 157 -5.14 -1.37 6.51
N TYR A 158 -4.91 -2.67 6.50
CA TYR A 158 -5.90 -3.66 6.95
C TYR A 158 -5.76 -4.02 8.43
N LYS A 159 -4.78 -3.45 9.14
CA LYS A 159 -4.60 -3.66 10.56
C LYS A 159 -5.46 -2.70 11.35
N LEU A 160 -6.35 -3.23 12.16
CA LEU A 160 -7.21 -2.42 13.03
C LEU A 160 -6.39 -1.76 14.13
N THR A 161 -6.34 -0.44 14.11
CA THR A 161 -5.55 0.38 15.03
C THR A 161 -6.34 0.68 16.31
N TYR A 162 -7.65 0.80 16.22
CA TYR A 162 -8.51 1.19 17.34
C TYR A 162 -9.12 0.01 18.09
N ASP A 163 -8.97 0.01 19.43
CA ASP A 163 -9.50 -1.06 20.28
C ASP A 163 -11.03 -1.19 20.23
N LYS A 164 -11.75 -0.09 19.99
CA LYS A 164 -13.21 -0.11 19.80
C LYS A 164 -13.59 -0.97 18.60
N ASN A 165 -12.86 -0.83 17.48
CA ASN A 165 -13.11 -1.60 16.27
C ASN A 165 -12.76 -3.08 16.45
N LYS A 166 -11.67 -3.38 17.18
CA LYS A 166 -11.30 -4.76 17.53
C LYS A 166 -12.38 -5.43 18.40
N LYS A 167 -12.94 -4.70 19.38
CA LYS A 167 -14.04 -5.19 20.21
C LYS A 167 -15.32 -5.43 19.41
N ALA A 168 -15.66 -4.51 18.50
CA ALA A 168 -16.84 -4.65 17.64
C ALA A 168 -16.75 -5.90 16.75
N ILE A 169 -15.62 -6.13 16.10
CA ILE A 169 -15.39 -7.32 15.26
C ILE A 169 -15.39 -8.61 16.09
N LYS A 170 -14.82 -8.58 17.29
CA LYS A 170 -14.89 -9.75 18.18
C LYS A 170 -16.33 -10.10 18.51
N ASN A 171 -17.16 -9.10 18.84
CA ASN A 171 -18.59 -9.31 19.13
C ASN A 171 -19.35 -9.85 17.91
N ILE A 172 -19.04 -9.38 16.69
CA ILE A 172 -19.66 -9.91 15.46
C ILE A 172 -19.28 -11.38 15.25
N LYS A 173 -18.01 -11.73 15.38
CA LYS A 173 -17.54 -13.12 15.24
C LYS A 173 -18.14 -14.04 16.29
N ASP A 174 -18.30 -13.58 17.52
CA ASP A 174 -18.91 -14.36 18.60
C ASP A 174 -20.42 -14.56 18.35
N ASN A 175 -21.12 -13.56 17.82
CA ASN A 175 -22.53 -13.68 17.45
C ASN A 175 -22.75 -14.60 16.23
N THR A 176 -21.89 -14.54 15.22
CA THR A 176 -21.94 -15.43 14.04
C THR A 176 -21.73 -16.89 14.46
N LYS A 177 -20.70 -17.14 15.27
CA LYS A 177 -20.46 -18.49 15.83
C LYS A 177 -21.61 -19.00 16.70
N LYS A 178 -22.29 -18.09 17.40
CA LYS A 178 -23.43 -18.45 18.24
C LYS A 178 -24.64 -18.82 17.40
N SER A 179 -24.92 -18.08 16.32
CA SER A 179 -26.01 -18.39 15.38
C SER A 179 -25.76 -19.69 14.60
N GLU A 180 -24.51 -20.01 14.27
CA GLU A 180 -24.10 -21.27 13.63
C GLU A 180 -24.21 -22.49 14.56
N ALA A 181 -24.07 -22.28 15.88
CA ALA A 181 -24.20 -23.34 16.88
C ALA A 181 -25.66 -23.62 17.30
N GLU A 182 -26.57 -22.70 17.02
CA GLU A 182 -28.02 -22.79 17.31
C GLU A 182 -28.86 -23.28 16.10
N SER A 183 -28.24 -23.44 14.93
CA SER A 183 -28.84 -23.96 13.70
C SER A 183 -28.45 -25.42 13.47
#